data_63ed88e2a359ff021311ce296f67200d
#
_entry.id   63ed88e2a359ff021311ce296f67200d
#
_cell.length_a   1.000
_cell.length_b   1.000
_cell.length_c   1.000
_cell.angle_alpha   90.00
_cell.angle_beta   90.00
_cell.angle_gamma   90.00
#
_symmetry.space_group_name_H-M   'P 1'
#
loop_
_entity.id
_entity.type
_entity.pdbx_description
1 polymer ?
#
loop_
_entity_poly.entity_id
_entity_poly.type
_entity_poly.pdbx_seq_one_letter_code
_entity_poly.pdbx_strand_id
1 'polypeptide(L)'
;MSAPRLLLATANPKKRQELQELCADRFDVVTLPDVGLGDLDVVEDAPDFACNARKKAREVRAALLASGDDHGVRWVLADDSGLCVDALDGHPGVRSARFAADAGYVPTGLAREDKDAANNRLLLTLLQAIPAERRGAHFHCVVSAVPVPARDGDDDLREASGSVRGRIARDLSGAGGFGYDPLFIVDDEGAAALSGRRMAELSAKEKHGISHRGRALAALLPGLD
;
A
#
# COMPACT_ATOMS: atom_id res chain seq x y z
N MET A 1 -12.02 -27.97 8.05
CA MET A 1 -12.44 -27.17 6.90
C MET A 1 -11.23 -26.30 6.52
N SER A 2 -10.92 -26.14 5.24
CA SER A 2 -9.85 -25.22 4.80
C SER A 2 -10.24 -23.78 5.11
N ALA A 3 -9.26 -22.93 5.41
CA ALA A 3 -9.49 -21.49 5.59
C ALA A 3 -10.12 -20.89 4.32
N PRO A 4 -11.03 -19.91 4.44
CA PRO A 4 -11.62 -19.22 3.29
C PRO A 4 -10.55 -18.44 2.54
N ARG A 5 -10.66 -18.36 1.19
CA ARG A 5 -9.70 -17.64 0.37
C ARG A 5 -9.96 -16.14 0.37
N LEU A 6 -8.88 -15.39 0.50
CA LEU A 6 -8.83 -13.93 0.39
C LEU A 6 -7.95 -13.57 -0.82
N LEU A 7 -8.57 -13.07 -1.89
CA LEU A 7 -7.84 -12.62 -3.08
C LEU A 7 -7.29 -11.20 -2.85
N LEU A 8 -5.97 -11.08 -2.79
CA LEU A 8 -5.31 -9.78 -2.79
C LEU A 8 -5.11 -9.27 -4.22
N ALA A 9 -5.67 -8.13 -4.53
CA ALA A 9 -5.65 -7.48 -5.86
C ALA A 9 -4.24 -6.97 -6.22
N THR A 10 -3.27 -7.87 -6.30
CA THR A 10 -1.87 -7.56 -6.62
C THR A 10 -1.16 -8.79 -7.18
N ALA A 11 -0.11 -8.56 -7.97
CA ALA A 11 0.86 -9.59 -8.34
C ALA A 11 2.14 -9.52 -7.47
N ASN A 12 2.21 -8.62 -6.47
CA ASN A 12 3.40 -8.42 -5.66
C ASN A 12 3.53 -9.48 -4.55
N PRO A 13 4.53 -10.39 -4.59
CA PRO A 13 4.68 -11.45 -3.60
C PRO A 13 5.00 -10.93 -2.19
N LYS A 14 5.66 -9.78 -2.06
CA LYS A 14 5.94 -9.16 -0.75
C LYS A 14 4.66 -8.72 -0.04
N LYS A 15 3.71 -8.12 -0.79
CA LYS A 15 2.40 -7.76 -0.24
C LYS A 15 1.60 -9.00 0.18
N ARG A 16 1.67 -10.09 -0.62
CA ARG A 16 1.04 -11.37 -0.26
C ARG A 16 1.57 -11.90 1.06
N GLN A 17 2.89 -11.98 1.19
CA GLN A 17 3.52 -12.49 2.41
C GLN A 17 3.12 -11.65 3.63
N GLU A 18 3.17 -10.32 3.54
CA GLU A 18 2.77 -9.40 4.60
C GLU A 18 1.31 -9.64 5.04
N LEU A 19 0.38 -9.77 4.08
CA LEU A 19 -1.02 -10.05 4.39
C LEU A 19 -1.20 -11.45 4.99
N GLN A 20 -0.53 -12.48 4.46
CA GLN A 20 -0.62 -13.84 5.00
C GLN A 20 -0.16 -13.91 6.46
N GLU A 21 0.93 -13.21 6.81
CA GLU A 21 1.41 -13.13 8.20
C GLU A 21 0.39 -12.45 9.12
N LEU A 22 -0.30 -11.41 8.65
CA LEU A 22 -1.34 -10.70 9.41
C LEU A 22 -2.64 -11.50 9.52
N CYS A 23 -3.00 -12.26 8.50
CA CYS A 23 -4.18 -13.13 8.51
C CYS A 23 -3.99 -14.38 9.37
N ALA A 24 -2.74 -14.79 9.62
CA ALA A 24 -2.39 -16.07 10.22
C ALA A 24 -3.16 -17.23 9.54
N ASP A 25 -3.90 -18.05 10.31
CA ASP A 25 -4.68 -19.18 9.79
C ASP A 25 -6.12 -18.84 9.42
N ARG A 26 -6.53 -17.57 9.53
CA ARG A 26 -7.93 -17.15 9.26
C ARG A 26 -8.28 -17.19 7.77
N PHE A 27 -7.32 -16.86 6.90
CA PHE A 27 -7.50 -16.83 5.45
C PHE A 27 -6.33 -17.47 4.73
N ASP A 28 -6.65 -18.16 3.62
CA ASP A 28 -5.67 -18.55 2.58
C ASP A 28 -5.54 -17.39 1.59
N VAL A 29 -4.41 -16.66 1.66
CA VAL A 29 -4.18 -15.48 0.82
C VAL A 29 -3.68 -15.90 -0.54
N VAL A 30 -4.47 -15.58 -1.58
CA VAL A 30 -4.14 -15.77 -3.00
C VAL A 30 -3.98 -14.42 -3.70
N THR A 31 -3.28 -14.40 -4.83
CA THR A 31 -3.00 -13.21 -5.64
C THR A 31 -3.57 -13.36 -7.05
N LEU A 32 -3.53 -12.30 -7.85
CA LEU A 32 -4.05 -12.30 -9.22
C LEU A 32 -3.52 -13.45 -10.09
N PRO A 33 -2.21 -13.80 -10.09
CA PRO A 33 -1.73 -14.97 -10.83
C PRO A 33 -2.32 -16.30 -10.36
N ASP A 34 -2.62 -16.45 -9.07
CA ASP A 34 -3.15 -17.70 -8.51
C ASP A 34 -4.57 -18.01 -8.98
N VAL A 35 -5.29 -17.01 -9.51
CA VAL A 35 -6.67 -17.12 -10.03
C VAL A 35 -6.75 -16.81 -11.54
N GLY A 36 -5.63 -16.87 -12.25
CA GLY A 36 -5.59 -16.67 -13.70
C GLY A 36 -5.75 -15.21 -14.15
N LEU A 37 -5.65 -14.24 -13.25
CA LEU A 37 -5.79 -12.81 -13.54
C LEU A 37 -4.44 -12.06 -13.50
N GLY A 38 -3.33 -12.77 -13.73
CA GLY A 38 -1.98 -12.19 -13.61
C GLY A 38 -1.70 -10.98 -14.50
N ASP A 39 -2.37 -10.89 -15.66
CA ASP A 39 -2.22 -9.80 -16.62
C ASP A 39 -3.21 -8.63 -16.37
N LEU A 40 -4.08 -8.74 -15.36
CA LEU A 40 -5.04 -7.69 -15.06
C LEU A 40 -4.32 -6.49 -14.44
N ASP A 41 -4.39 -5.37 -15.13
CA ASP A 41 -3.91 -4.07 -14.64
C ASP A 41 -5.08 -3.10 -14.45
N VAL A 42 -5.32 -2.71 -13.21
CA VAL A 42 -6.38 -1.75 -12.86
C VAL A 42 -5.78 -0.36 -12.79
N VAL A 43 -6.28 0.55 -13.62
CA VAL A 43 -5.81 1.94 -13.67
C VAL A 43 -6.19 2.69 -12.39
N GLU A 44 -5.18 3.13 -11.65
CA GLU A 44 -5.32 3.92 -10.41
C GLU A 44 -5.27 5.43 -10.74
N ASP A 45 -6.38 5.98 -11.24
CA ASP A 45 -6.51 7.36 -11.71
C ASP A 45 -7.40 8.24 -10.83
N ALA A 46 -7.93 7.71 -9.74
CA ALA A 46 -8.78 8.45 -8.83
C ALA A 46 -7.99 9.48 -7.97
N PRO A 47 -8.68 10.52 -7.47
CA PRO A 47 -8.04 11.61 -6.75
C PRO A 47 -7.56 11.25 -5.34
N ASP A 48 -8.05 10.17 -4.76
CA ASP A 48 -7.75 9.73 -3.40
C ASP A 48 -7.54 8.22 -3.28
N PHE A 49 -6.90 7.81 -2.20
CA PHE A 49 -6.57 6.41 -1.92
C PHE A 49 -7.80 5.51 -1.78
N ALA A 50 -8.88 6.02 -1.17
CA ALA A 50 -10.08 5.23 -0.95
C ALA A 50 -10.77 4.91 -2.28
N CYS A 51 -10.89 5.89 -3.16
CA CYS A 51 -11.46 5.70 -4.50
C CYS A 51 -10.64 4.70 -5.32
N ASN A 52 -9.30 4.76 -5.29
CA ASN A 52 -8.45 3.79 -5.99
C ASN A 52 -8.58 2.38 -5.40
N ALA A 53 -8.55 2.24 -4.07
CA ALA A 53 -8.69 0.94 -3.41
C ALA A 53 -10.05 0.30 -3.72
N ARG A 54 -11.15 1.07 -3.66
CA ARG A 54 -12.52 0.62 -4.01
C ARG A 54 -12.62 0.19 -5.46
N LYS A 55 -12.13 1.04 -6.38
CA LYS A 55 -12.12 0.77 -7.82
C LYS A 55 -11.41 -0.55 -8.08
N LYS A 56 -10.19 -0.70 -7.56
CA LYS A 56 -9.39 -1.91 -7.74
C LYS A 56 -10.09 -3.16 -7.18
N ALA A 57 -10.66 -3.12 -5.97
CA ALA A 57 -11.37 -4.25 -5.39
C ALA A 57 -12.58 -4.68 -6.25
N ARG A 58 -13.36 -3.71 -6.74
CA ARG A 58 -14.55 -3.96 -7.57
C ARG A 58 -14.20 -4.49 -8.96
N GLU A 59 -13.20 -3.90 -9.63
CA GLU A 59 -12.78 -4.35 -10.97
C GLU A 59 -12.18 -5.77 -10.93
N VAL A 60 -11.36 -6.07 -9.92
CA VAL A 60 -10.81 -7.43 -9.74
C VAL A 60 -11.93 -8.43 -9.43
N ARG A 61 -12.92 -8.08 -8.57
CA ARG A 61 -14.10 -8.94 -8.34
C ARG A 61 -14.87 -9.19 -9.65
N ALA A 62 -15.12 -8.15 -10.43
CA ALA A 62 -15.83 -8.27 -11.69
C ALA A 62 -15.08 -9.19 -12.68
N ALA A 63 -13.76 -9.05 -12.79
CA ALA A 63 -12.94 -9.90 -13.64
C ALA A 63 -12.94 -11.37 -13.15
N LEU A 64 -12.86 -11.60 -11.83
CA LEU A 64 -12.94 -12.93 -11.23
C LEU A 64 -14.27 -13.61 -11.58
N LEU A 65 -15.39 -12.92 -11.39
CA LEU A 65 -16.72 -13.47 -11.70
C LEU A 65 -16.90 -13.70 -13.21
N ALA A 66 -16.34 -12.85 -14.06
CA ALA A 66 -16.37 -13.00 -15.51
C ALA A 66 -15.54 -14.20 -16.02
N SER A 67 -14.55 -14.68 -15.27
CA SER A 67 -13.77 -15.87 -15.62
C SER A 67 -14.59 -17.18 -15.51
N GLY A 68 -15.73 -17.16 -14.80
CA GLY A 68 -16.61 -18.30 -14.60
C GLY A 68 -16.18 -19.27 -13.48
N ASP A 69 -15.05 -18.98 -12.80
CA ASP A 69 -14.57 -19.71 -11.63
C ASP A 69 -14.15 -18.71 -10.54
N ASP A 70 -14.82 -18.73 -9.41
CA ASP A 70 -14.48 -17.88 -8.27
C ASP A 70 -13.31 -18.42 -7.44
N HIS A 71 -12.77 -19.58 -7.80
CA HIS A 71 -11.66 -20.26 -7.11
C HIS A 71 -11.87 -20.44 -5.59
N GLY A 72 -13.11 -20.40 -5.10
CA GLY A 72 -13.45 -20.43 -3.69
C GLY A 72 -13.04 -19.17 -2.93
N VAL A 73 -12.84 -18.06 -3.63
CA VAL A 73 -12.55 -16.75 -3.07
C VAL A 73 -13.78 -16.21 -2.35
N ARG A 74 -13.63 -15.81 -1.09
CA ARG A 74 -14.71 -15.23 -0.29
C ARG A 74 -14.68 -13.69 -0.28
N TRP A 75 -13.49 -13.12 -0.37
CA TRP A 75 -13.26 -11.67 -0.38
C TRP A 75 -12.21 -11.30 -1.41
N VAL A 76 -12.41 -10.19 -2.11
CA VAL A 76 -11.38 -9.50 -2.86
C VAL A 76 -10.96 -8.27 -2.07
N LEU A 77 -9.68 -8.18 -1.74
CA LEU A 77 -9.06 -7.08 -1.01
C LEU A 77 -8.10 -6.32 -1.91
N ALA A 78 -8.21 -5.01 -1.92
CA ALA A 78 -7.26 -4.11 -2.58
C ALA A 78 -6.74 -3.06 -1.61
N ASP A 79 -5.51 -2.62 -1.81
CA ASP A 79 -4.92 -1.49 -1.11
C ASP A 79 -4.47 -0.40 -2.09
N ASP A 80 -4.62 0.86 -1.68
CA ASP A 80 -3.86 1.97 -2.24
C ASP A 80 -3.17 2.73 -1.12
N SER A 81 -1.91 3.13 -1.36
CA SER A 81 -1.07 3.71 -0.32
C SER A 81 0.03 4.60 -0.89
N GLY A 82 0.42 5.60 -0.12
CA GLY A 82 1.48 6.50 -0.52
C GLY A 82 2.04 7.33 0.62
N LEU A 83 3.05 8.11 0.26
CA LEU A 83 3.68 9.11 1.11
C LEU A 83 2.98 10.46 0.93
N CYS A 84 2.61 11.09 2.04
CA CYS A 84 2.10 12.46 2.07
C CYS A 84 3.10 13.33 2.82
N VAL A 85 3.57 14.43 2.19
CA VAL A 85 4.56 15.34 2.77
C VAL A 85 3.92 16.70 3.03
N ASP A 86 3.98 17.15 4.27
CA ASP A 86 3.26 18.35 4.72
C ASP A 86 3.70 19.62 3.96
N ALA A 87 5.01 19.77 3.72
CA ALA A 87 5.57 20.90 2.98
C ALA A 87 5.28 20.89 1.47
N LEU A 88 4.70 19.81 0.95
CA LEU A 88 4.29 19.64 -0.44
C LEU A 88 2.77 19.49 -0.57
N ASP A 89 1.99 20.01 0.38
CA ASP A 89 0.53 19.95 0.38
C ASP A 89 -0.01 18.51 0.21
N GLY A 90 0.67 17.54 0.86
CA GLY A 90 0.32 16.12 0.79
C GLY A 90 0.86 15.37 -0.43
N HIS A 91 1.54 16.04 -1.37
CA HIS A 91 2.22 15.33 -2.46
C HIS A 91 3.40 14.50 -1.95
N PRO A 92 3.73 13.36 -2.62
CA PRO A 92 3.15 12.80 -3.83
C PRO A 92 1.76 12.14 -3.66
N GLY A 93 1.33 11.75 -2.45
CA GLY A 93 0.00 11.18 -2.22
C GLY A 93 -0.25 9.93 -3.09
N VAL A 94 -1.39 9.86 -3.75
CA VAL A 94 -1.78 8.77 -4.68
C VAL A 94 -0.82 8.59 -5.87
N ARG A 95 0.05 9.57 -6.13
CA ARG A 95 1.05 9.51 -7.19
C ARG A 95 2.40 8.96 -6.72
N SER A 96 2.49 8.45 -5.49
CA SER A 96 3.74 8.02 -4.85
C SER A 96 4.57 7.07 -5.72
N ALA A 97 3.95 6.09 -6.36
CA ALA A 97 4.65 5.11 -7.19
C ALA A 97 5.14 5.66 -8.54
N ARG A 98 4.55 6.77 -9.03
CA ARG A 98 4.84 7.37 -10.35
C ARG A 98 5.28 8.82 -10.28
N PHE A 99 5.66 9.30 -9.12
CA PHE A 99 5.90 10.71 -8.84
C PHE A 99 6.92 11.37 -9.80
N ALA A 100 8.06 10.73 -10.00
CA ALA A 100 9.10 11.22 -10.91
C ALA A 100 8.68 11.11 -12.40
N ALA A 101 7.93 10.08 -12.75
CA ALA A 101 7.42 9.89 -14.11
C ALA A 101 6.35 10.93 -14.46
N ASP A 102 5.39 11.16 -13.57
CA ASP A 102 4.33 12.18 -13.75
C ASP A 102 4.90 13.59 -13.83
N ALA A 103 6.03 13.86 -13.16
CA ALA A 103 6.75 15.12 -13.24
C ALA A 103 7.64 15.25 -14.49
N GLY A 104 7.67 14.25 -15.39
CA GLY A 104 8.56 14.21 -16.55
C GLY A 104 10.04 14.09 -16.20
N TYR A 105 10.36 13.68 -14.99
CA TYR A 105 11.73 13.61 -14.47
C TYR A 105 12.49 12.36 -14.96
N VAL A 106 11.77 11.33 -15.36
CA VAL A 106 12.32 10.08 -15.91
C VAL A 106 11.38 9.48 -16.96
N PRO A 107 11.90 8.67 -17.89
CA PRO A 107 11.07 7.94 -18.84
C PRO A 107 10.18 6.90 -18.15
N THR A 108 9.08 6.55 -18.81
CA THR A 108 8.21 5.43 -18.41
C THR A 108 8.91 4.09 -18.67
N GLY A 109 8.48 3.02 -17.98
CA GLY A 109 8.97 1.66 -18.26
C GLY A 109 10.22 1.22 -17.49
N LEU A 110 10.73 2.03 -16.55
CA LEU A 110 11.86 1.67 -15.70
C LEU A 110 11.52 0.47 -14.77
N ALA A 111 12.55 -0.26 -14.37
CA ALA A 111 12.46 -1.23 -13.28
C ALA A 111 12.01 -0.54 -11.98
N ARG A 112 11.47 -1.31 -11.04
CA ARG A 112 10.88 -0.74 -9.80
C ARG A 112 11.93 0.01 -8.97
N GLU A 113 13.12 -0.57 -8.82
CA GLU A 113 14.22 0.01 -8.07
C GLU A 113 14.67 1.35 -8.65
N ASP A 114 14.71 1.47 -9.99
CA ASP A 114 15.04 2.71 -10.68
C ASP A 114 13.96 3.77 -10.51
N LYS A 115 12.68 3.37 -10.51
CA LYS A 115 11.54 4.25 -10.21
C LYS A 115 11.63 4.77 -8.77
N ASP A 116 11.87 3.90 -7.80
CA ASP A 116 12.00 4.28 -6.40
C ASP A 116 13.19 5.24 -6.19
N ALA A 117 14.32 4.97 -6.83
CA ALA A 117 15.49 5.85 -6.79
C ALA A 117 15.20 7.23 -7.41
N ALA A 118 14.48 7.28 -8.52
CA ALA A 118 14.08 8.53 -9.18
C ALA A 118 13.09 9.34 -8.33
N ASN A 119 12.08 8.67 -7.75
CA ASN A 119 11.10 9.28 -6.85
C ASN A 119 11.79 9.89 -5.63
N ASN A 120 12.74 9.17 -5.02
CA ASN A 120 13.52 9.66 -3.88
C ASN A 120 14.38 10.89 -4.26
N ARG A 121 15.04 10.87 -5.41
CA ARG A 121 15.85 12.03 -5.88
C ARG A 121 14.97 13.25 -6.11
N LEU A 122 13.83 13.09 -6.77
CA LEU A 122 12.90 14.20 -6.99
C LEU A 122 12.41 14.77 -5.66
N LEU A 123 12.02 13.91 -4.71
CA LEU A 123 11.56 14.35 -3.39
C LEU A 123 12.64 15.14 -2.65
N LEU A 124 13.90 14.66 -2.65
CA LEU A 124 15.01 15.37 -2.03
C LEU A 124 15.26 16.72 -2.68
N THR A 125 15.16 16.80 -4.00
CA THR A 125 15.31 18.06 -4.76
C THR A 125 14.24 19.08 -4.36
N LEU A 126 12.97 18.68 -4.31
CA LEU A 126 11.86 19.55 -3.93
C LEU A 126 11.96 20.03 -2.48
N LEU A 127 12.52 19.20 -1.60
CA LEU A 127 12.68 19.54 -0.19
C LEU A 127 14.03 20.18 0.13
N GLN A 128 14.89 20.49 -0.84
CA GLN A 128 16.26 20.98 -0.59
C GLN A 128 16.29 22.22 0.30
N ALA A 129 15.43 23.21 0.05
CA ALA A 129 15.35 24.46 0.80
C ALA A 129 14.44 24.36 2.05
N ILE A 130 13.78 23.22 2.27
CA ILE A 130 12.86 23.06 3.41
C ILE A 130 13.66 22.69 4.66
N PRO A 131 13.53 23.46 5.76
CA PRO A 131 14.22 23.20 7.01
C PRO A 131 13.71 21.89 7.67
N ALA A 132 14.52 21.29 8.55
CA ALA A 132 14.27 19.96 9.11
C ALA A 132 12.93 19.86 9.86
N GLU A 133 12.55 20.88 10.60
CA GLU A 133 11.31 20.97 11.38
C GLU A 133 10.05 21.09 10.52
N ARG A 134 10.17 21.40 9.24
CA ARG A 134 9.07 21.52 8.28
C ARG A 134 9.01 20.35 7.29
N ARG A 135 9.77 19.27 7.52
CA ARG A 135 9.81 18.10 6.65
C ARG A 135 8.91 16.97 7.17
N GLY A 136 7.87 17.32 7.92
CA GLY A 136 6.85 16.39 8.40
C GLY A 136 6.20 15.63 7.25
N ALA A 137 5.91 14.34 7.48
CA ALA A 137 5.29 13.47 6.50
C ALA A 137 4.54 12.32 7.18
N HIS A 138 3.69 11.65 6.43
CA HIS A 138 3.12 10.39 6.86
C HIS A 138 2.94 9.44 5.67
N PHE A 139 3.12 8.16 5.90
CA PHE A 139 2.57 7.15 5.02
C PHE A 139 1.10 6.94 5.36
N HIS A 140 0.28 6.80 4.33
CA HIS A 140 -1.14 6.49 4.44
C HIS A 140 -1.48 5.27 3.58
N CYS A 141 -2.40 4.44 4.06
CA CYS A 141 -2.94 3.30 3.33
C CYS A 141 -4.45 3.23 3.55
N VAL A 142 -5.18 3.01 2.49
CA VAL A 142 -6.59 2.58 2.54
C VAL A 142 -6.66 1.17 1.98
N VAL A 143 -7.35 0.30 2.68
CA VAL A 143 -7.69 -1.06 2.26
C VAL A 143 -9.19 -1.18 2.10
N SER A 144 -9.62 -1.76 0.98
CA SER A 144 -11.04 -1.99 0.66
C SER A 144 -11.24 -3.46 0.34
N ALA A 145 -12.26 -4.09 0.90
CA ALA A 145 -12.63 -5.47 0.63
C ALA A 145 -14.09 -5.57 0.17
N VAL A 146 -14.34 -6.37 -0.86
CA VAL A 146 -15.66 -6.69 -1.39
C VAL A 146 -15.92 -8.19 -1.36
N PRO A 147 -17.13 -8.66 -0.98
CA PRO A 147 -17.45 -10.08 -0.89
C PRO A 147 -17.57 -10.73 -2.26
N VAL A 148 -17.35 -12.04 -2.32
CA VAL A 148 -17.58 -12.91 -3.48
C VAL A 148 -18.46 -14.09 -3.04
N PRO A 149 -19.61 -14.37 -3.67
CA PRO A 149 -20.27 -13.54 -4.69
C PRO A 149 -20.76 -12.20 -4.13
N ALA A 150 -21.04 -11.26 -5.04
CA ALA A 150 -21.69 -10.02 -4.62
C ALA A 150 -23.02 -10.34 -3.94
N ARG A 151 -23.28 -9.78 -2.78
CA ARG A 151 -24.59 -9.84 -2.13
C ARG A 151 -25.48 -8.74 -2.70
N ASP A 152 -26.80 -8.93 -2.61
CA ASP A 152 -27.76 -7.95 -3.11
C ASP A 152 -27.54 -6.57 -2.44
N GLY A 153 -27.15 -5.59 -3.24
CA GLY A 153 -26.77 -4.25 -2.79
C GLY A 153 -25.23 -4.08 -2.75
N ASP A 154 -24.75 -3.05 -3.44
CA ASP A 154 -23.29 -2.74 -3.56
C ASP A 154 -22.66 -2.24 -2.24
N ASP A 155 -23.39 -2.35 -1.12
CA ASP A 155 -23.04 -1.78 0.19
C ASP A 155 -22.25 -2.71 1.12
N ASP A 156 -21.89 -3.91 0.69
CA ASP A 156 -21.07 -4.82 1.50
C ASP A 156 -19.56 -4.53 1.43
N LEU A 157 -19.19 -3.33 0.97
CA LEU A 157 -17.82 -2.83 1.03
C LEU A 157 -17.37 -2.72 2.49
N ARG A 158 -16.22 -3.32 2.80
CA ARG A 158 -15.51 -3.12 4.06
C ARG A 158 -14.27 -2.29 3.78
N GLU A 159 -14.04 -1.27 4.59
CA GLU A 159 -12.93 -0.36 4.39
C GLU A 159 -12.28 0.02 5.72
N ALA A 160 -10.96 0.14 5.70
CA ALA A 160 -10.19 0.66 6.81
C ALA A 160 -8.98 1.43 6.30
N SER A 161 -8.43 2.29 7.13
CA SER A 161 -7.22 3.02 6.83
C SER A 161 -6.21 2.94 7.97
N GLY A 162 -4.96 3.20 7.63
CA GLY A 162 -3.88 3.28 8.60
C GLY A 162 -2.84 4.29 8.15
N SER A 163 -2.20 4.93 9.12
CA SER A 163 -1.13 5.90 8.87
C SER A 163 0.01 5.68 9.82
N VAL A 164 1.22 6.07 9.42
CA VAL A 164 2.37 6.19 10.29
C VAL A 164 3.01 7.55 10.08
N ARG A 165 3.18 8.30 11.16
CA ARG A 165 3.78 9.63 11.16
C ARG A 165 5.30 9.56 11.14
N GLY A 166 5.92 10.58 10.55
CA GLY A 166 7.35 10.70 10.48
C GLY A 166 7.79 11.98 9.81
N ARG A 167 9.03 12.00 9.36
CA ARG A 167 9.62 13.13 8.63
C ARG A 167 10.58 12.66 7.57
N ILE A 168 10.81 13.49 6.55
CA ILE A 168 11.72 13.19 5.45
C ILE A 168 13.13 13.67 5.80
N ALA A 169 14.08 12.76 5.74
CA ALA A 169 15.48 13.01 5.94
C ALA A 169 16.12 13.81 4.79
N ARG A 170 17.39 14.21 4.97
CA ARG A 170 18.17 14.92 3.94
C ARG A 170 18.97 13.98 3.04
N ASP A 171 19.10 12.73 3.41
CA ASP A 171 19.90 11.70 2.75
C ASP A 171 19.23 10.34 2.84
N LEU A 172 19.66 9.39 2.03
CA LEU A 172 19.20 8.01 2.04
C LEU A 172 19.97 7.22 3.10
N SER A 173 19.28 6.36 3.88
CA SER A 173 19.91 5.40 4.79
C SER A 173 19.08 4.13 4.91
N GLY A 174 19.77 3.00 5.13
CA GLY A 174 19.17 1.68 5.19
C GLY A 174 19.06 1.00 3.82
N ALA A 175 18.98 -0.33 3.84
CA ALA A 175 18.90 -1.16 2.63
C ALA A 175 17.61 -1.97 2.55
N GLY A 176 16.76 -1.88 3.57
CA GLY A 176 15.49 -2.61 3.63
C GLY A 176 14.32 -1.85 3.00
N GLY A 177 13.20 -2.55 2.83
CA GLY A 177 11.95 -1.95 2.37
C GLY A 177 11.91 -1.64 0.87
N PHE A 178 11.17 -0.58 0.51
CA PHE A 178 10.98 -0.11 -0.87
C PHE A 178 10.43 1.33 -0.87
N GLY A 179 10.37 1.94 -2.05
CA GLY A 179 9.83 3.30 -2.20
C GLY A 179 10.62 4.34 -1.42
N TYR A 180 9.94 5.07 -0.55
CA TYR A 180 10.52 6.16 0.24
C TYR A 180 11.05 5.73 1.61
N ASP A 181 11.06 4.44 1.94
CA ASP A 181 11.54 3.91 3.23
C ASP A 181 12.95 4.43 3.62
N PRO A 182 13.93 4.55 2.69
CA PRO A 182 15.27 5.07 3.01
C PRO A 182 15.29 6.55 3.41
N LEU A 183 14.25 7.32 3.10
CA LEU A 183 14.13 8.73 3.45
C LEU A 183 13.24 8.96 4.67
N PHE A 184 12.36 8.02 5.00
CA PHE A 184 11.33 8.20 6.02
C PHE A 184 11.86 7.87 7.41
N ILE A 185 11.97 8.86 8.28
CA ILE A 185 12.30 8.71 9.70
C ILE A 185 11.00 8.58 10.48
N VAL A 186 10.86 7.51 11.25
CA VAL A 186 9.69 7.28 12.10
C VAL A 186 9.64 8.33 13.21
N ASP A 187 8.48 8.97 13.38
CA ASP A 187 8.18 9.91 14.44
C ASP A 187 6.67 9.82 14.75
N ASP A 188 6.28 8.70 15.36
CA ASP A 188 4.90 8.29 15.56
C ASP A 188 4.72 7.86 17.03
N GLU A 189 3.75 8.44 17.72
CA GLU A 189 3.49 8.15 19.14
C GLU A 189 3.19 6.67 19.39
N GLY A 190 2.46 6.01 18.45
CA GLY A 190 2.17 4.58 18.50
C GLY A 190 3.39 3.69 18.21
N ALA A 191 4.54 4.28 17.87
CA ALA A 191 5.80 3.60 17.56
C ALA A 191 7.00 4.25 18.26
N ALA A 192 6.81 4.81 19.44
CA ALA A 192 7.82 5.59 20.17
C ALA A 192 9.17 4.89 20.35
N ALA A 193 9.17 3.55 20.52
CA ALA A 193 10.39 2.75 20.64
C ALA A 193 11.24 2.72 19.34
N LEU A 194 10.66 3.06 18.19
CA LEU A 194 11.31 3.09 16.89
C LEU A 194 11.52 4.52 16.36
N SER A 195 11.14 5.52 17.15
CA SER A 195 11.31 6.93 16.80
C SER A 195 12.76 7.28 16.50
N GLY A 196 12.97 8.07 15.46
CA GLY A 196 14.28 8.47 14.99
C GLY A 196 14.97 7.49 14.03
N ARG A 197 14.51 6.24 13.91
CA ARG A 197 15.05 5.26 12.96
C ARG A 197 14.42 5.44 11.57
N ARG A 198 15.17 5.08 10.53
CA ARG A 198 14.64 5.00 9.16
C ARG A 198 13.75 3.79 9.00
N MET A 199 12.68 3.92 8.23
CA MET A 199 11.80 2.80 7.91
C MET A 199 12.59 1.65 7.22
N ALA A 200 13.60 1.99 6.41
CA ALA A 200 14.49 1.03 5.75
C ALA A 200 15.51 0.33 6.67
N GLU A 201 15.64 0.77 7.92
CA GLU A 201 16.53 0.19 8.93
C GLU A 201 15.78 -0.78 9.87
N LEU A 202 14.46 -0.83 9.75
CA LEU A 202 13.62 -1.70 10.57
C LEU A 202 13.63 -3.13 10.03
N SER A 203 13.63 -4.10 10.94
CA SER A 203 13.33 -5.48 10.59
C SER A 203 11.90 -5.60 10.04
N ALA A 204 11.63 -6.66 9.27
CA ALA A 204 10.27 -6.90 8.74
C ALA A 204 9.22 -6.92 9.86
N LYS A 205 9.52 -7.56 10.98
CA LYS A 205 8.62 -7.65 12.15
C LYS A 205 8.34 -6.27 12.77
N GLU A 206 9.39 -5.45 12.98
CA GLU A 206 9.21 -4.08 13.50
C GLU A 206 8.37 -3.25 12.54
N LYS A 207 8.67 -3.31 11.24
CA LYS A 207 7.94 -2.58 10.20
C LYS A 207 6.47 -2.99 10.12
N HIS A 208 6.17 -4.29 10.13
CA HIS A 208 4.77 -4.79 10.10
C HIS A 208 3.96 -4.27 11.29
N GLY A 209 4.57 -4.20 12.48
CA GLY A 209 3.90 -3.73 13.69
C GLY A 209 3.49 -2.25 13.68
N ILE A 210 4.16 -1.42 12.88
CA ILE A 210 3.91 0.03 12.86
C ILE A 210 3.42 0.56 11.53
N SER A 211 3.56 -0.20 10.42
CA SER A 211 3.31 0.31 9.08
C SER A 211 1.85 0.73 8.88
N HIS A 212 1.67 1.74 8.02
CA HIS A 212 0.36 2.21 7.57
C HIS A 212 -0.52 1.06 7.05
N ARG A 213 0.04 0.15 6.21
CA ARG A 213 -0.68 -1.03 5.70
C ARG A 213 -1.00 -2.02 6.81
N GLY A 214 -0.05 -2.32 7.69
CA GLY A 214 -0.28 -3.21 8.84
C GLY A 214 -1.43 -2.71 9.72
N ARG A 215 -1.46 -1.41 10.02
CA ARG A 215 -2.56 -0.77 10.79
C ARG A 215 -3.90 -0.85 10.06
N ALA A 216 -3.92 -0.56 8.75
CA ALA A 216 -5.15 -0.64 7.95
C ALA A 216 -5.69 -2.08 7.90
N LEU A 217 -4.83 -3.07 7.66
CA LEU A 217 -5.21 -4.48 7.63
C LEU A 217 -5.68 -4.99 9.00
N ALA A 218 -4.99 -4.63 10.07
CA ALA A 218 -5.39 -5.01 11.44
C ALA A 218 -6.78 -4.46 11.79
N ALA A 219 -7.15 -3.28 11.28
CA ALA A 219 -8.47 -2.69 11.48
C ALA A 219 -9.55 -3.34 10.59
N LEU A 220 -9.20 -3.77 9.35
CA LEU A 220 -10.16 -4.35 8.40
C LEU A 220 -10.49 -5.81 8.70
N LEU A 221 -9.48 -6.65 8.98
CA LEU A 221 -9.60 -8.11 9.03
C LEU A 221 -10.67 -8.61 10.00
N PRO A 222 -10.89 -8.02 11.21
CA PRO A 222 -11.96 -8.45 12.10
C PRO A 222 -13.37 -8.35 11.50
N GLY A 223 -13.57 -7.51 10.50
CA GLY A 223 -14.86 -7.30 9.82
C GLY A 223 -15.11 -8.23 8.62
N LEU A 224 -14.21 -9.18 8.33
CA LEU A 224 -14.32 -10.08 7.17
C LEU A 224 -14.80 -11.50 7.53
N ASP A 225 -15.16 -11.77 8.76
CA ASP A 225 -15.67 -13.07 9.24
C ASP A 225 -17.07 -13.40 8.73
#